data_24c93d7acbeb5280661bd8d0a606c968
#
_entry.id   24c93d7acbeb5280661bd8d0a606c968
#
_cell.length_a   1.000
_cell.length_b   1.000
_cell.length_c   1.000
_cell.angle_alpha   90.00
_cell.angle_beta   90.00
_cell.angle_gamma   90.00
#
_symmetry.space_group_name_H-M   'P 1'
#
loop_
_entity.id
_entity.type
_entity.pdbx_description
1 polymer ?
#
loop_
_entity_poly.entity_id
_entity_poly.type
_entity_poly.pdbx_seq_one_letter_code
_entity_poly.pdbx_strand_id
1 'polypeptide(L)'
;MKINVYYGGRGLLDAPTLYVLKKMEDVLRELRVNIERFNIYEHKNEIATLPLTFKEADGIILATTIEWLGIGGYMQQFLDACWLYGDKEKISHTYMQPIVMSTAYGEREGELTLMNAWEILGGLPCAGLCGYVEDLVEFKQNKDYTLIIEKKAE
;
A
#
# COMPACT_ATOMS: atom_id res chain seq x y z
N MET A 1 11.98 -14.50 -0.23
CA MET A 1 10.91 -13.65 0.35
C MET A 1 10.09 -13.03 -0.77
N LYS A 2 8.79 -13.04 -0.60
CA LYS A 2 7.86 -12.44 -1.55
C LYS A 2 6.97 -11.41 -0.85
N ILE A 3 6.90 -10.20 -1.40
CA ILE A 3 6.04 -9.12 -0.92
C ILE A 3 4.98 -8.82 -1.97
N ASN A 4 3.73 -8.83 -1.57
CA ASN A 4 2.63 -8.40 -2.41
C ASN A 4 2.27 -6.96 -2.08
N VAL A 5 2.05 -6.16 -3.11
CA VAL A 5 1.63 -4.76 -2.99
C VAL A 5 0.21 -4.62 -3.53
N TYR A 6 -0.68 -4.06 -2.74
CA TYR A 6 -2.05 -3.78 -3.16
C TYR A 6 -2.25 -2.27 -3.16
N TYR A 7 -2.40 -1.70 -4.35
CA TYR A 7 -2.58 -0.27 -4.53
C TYR A 7 -4.06 0.05 -4.76
N GLY A 8 -4.62 0.88 -3.89
CA GLY A 8 -6.05 1.20 -3.88
C GLY A 8 -6.43 2.53 -4.52
N GLY A 9 -5.49 3.25 -5.12
CA GLY A 9 -5.79 4.51 -5.81
C GLY A 9 -6.47 4.29 -7.17
N ARG A 10 -6.85 5.39 -7.83
CA ARG A 10 -7.57 5.36 -9.11
C ARG A 10 -6.70 5.10 -10.34
N GLY A 11 -5.39 4.94 -10.15
CA GLY A 11 -4.48 4.66 -11.25
C GLY A 11 -4.07 5.88 -12.08
N LEU A 12 -4.18 7.07 -11.54
CA LEU A 12 -3.67 8.27 -12.18
C LEU A 12 -2.15 8.19 -12.25
N LEU A 13 -1.58 8.39 -13.44
CA LEU A 13 -0.15 8.20 -13.69
C LEU A 13 0.75 9.12 -12.87
N ASP A 14 0.25 10.28 -12.50
CA ASP A 14 0.96 11.29 -11.72
C ASP A 14 0.67 11.22 -10.22
N ALA A 15 0.01 10.17 -9.75
CA ALA A 15 -0.25 10.00 -8.33
C ALA A 15 1.08 9.82 -7.55
N PRO A 16 1.28 10.59 -6.46
CA PRO A 16 2.54 10.50 -5.70
C PRO A 16 2.78 9.13 -5.09
N THR A 17 1.74 8.41 -4.74
CA THR A 17 1.85 7.06 -4.17
C THR A 17 2.50 6.09 -5.17
N LEU A 18 2.19 6.19 -6.46
CA LEU A 18 2.78 5.33 -7.48
C LEU A 18 4.28 5.57 -7.62
N TYR A 19 4.72 6.82 -7.49
CA TYR A 19 6.15 7.13 -7.50
C TYR A 19 6.86 6.51 -6.29
N VAL A 20 6.29 6.65 -5.10
CA VAL A 20 6.84 6.07 -3.87
C VAL A 20 6.92 4.56 -3.99
N LEU A 21 5.86 3.92 -4.46
CA LEU A 21 5.84 2.47 -4.66
C LEU A 21 6.91 2.00 -5.64
N LYS A 22 7.06 2.70 -6.75
CA LYS A 22 8.09 2.33 -7.74
C LYS A 22 9.48 2.37 -7.12
N LYS A 23 9.79 3.42 -6.37
CA LYS A 23 11.08 3.55 -5.68
C LYS A 23 11.31 2.43 -4.68
N MET A 24 10.31 2.13 -3.85
CA MET A 24 10.41 1.03 -2.88
C MET A 24 10.57 -0.32 -3.56
N GLU A 25 9.82 -0.57 -4.61
CA GLU A 25 9.92 -1.81 -5.39
C GLU A 25 11.31 -1.97 -6.01
N ASP A 26 11.89 -0.90 -6.52
CA ASP A 26 13.24 -0.93 -7.09
C ASP A 26 14.27 -1.32 -6.03
N VAL A 27 14.21 -0.72 -4.84
CA VAL A 27 15.11 -1.06 -3.73
C VAL A 27 14.93 -2.51 -3.29
N LEU A 28 13.69 -2.95 -3.14
CA LEU A 28 13.40 -4.32 -2.73
C LEU A 28 13.90 -5.34 -3.75
N ARG A 29 13.80 -5.04 -5.05
CA ARG A 29 14.35 -5.90 -6.11
C ARG A 29 15.88 -5.97 -6.04
N GLU A 30 16.54 -4.85 -5.76
CA GLU A 30 17.99 -4.84 -5.54
C GLU A 30 18.38 -5.72 -4.35
N LEU A 31 17.54 -5.80 -3.34
CA LEU A 31 17.71 -6.67 -2.18
C LEU A 31 17.27 -8.12 -2.45
N ARG A 32 16.93 -8.44 -3.70
CA ARG A 32 16.49 -9.77 -4.14
C ARG A 32 15.17 -10.25 -3.51
N VAL A 33 14.30 -9.31 -3.21
CA VAL A 33 12.93 -9.60 -2.77
C VAL A 33 12.03 -9.68 -4.00
N ASN A 34 11.23 -10.74 -4.09
CA ASN A 34 10.23 -10.87 -5.14
C ASN A 34 9.04 -9.99 -4.82
N ILE A 35 8.61 -9.16 -5.78
CA ILE A 35 7.50 -8.24 -5.61
C ILE A 35 6.46 -8.47 -6.68
N GLU A 36 5.21 -8.52 -6.27
CA GLU A 36 4.07 -8.52 -7.17
C GLU A 36 3.12 -7.40 -6.75
N ARG A 37 2.80 -6.51 -7.67
CA ARG A 37 1.88 -5.41 -7.41
C ARG A 37 0.53 -5.66 -8.05
N PHE A 38 -0.52 -5.49 -7.25
CA PHE A 38 -1.90 -5.57 -7.69
C PHE A 38 -2.51 -4.17 -7.62
N ASN A 39 -2.79 -3.58 -8.77
CA ASN A 39 -3.54 -2.33 -8.84
C ASN A 39 -5.02 -2.69 -8.75
N ILE A 40 -5.66 -2.37 -7.64
CA ILE A 40 -7.03 -2.84 -7.36
C ILE A 40 -8.00 -2.35 -8.44
N TYR A 41 -7.80 -1.14 -8.97
CA TYR A 41 -8.65 -0.60 -10.02
C TYR A 41 -8.63 -1.43 -11.32
N GLU A 42 -7.55 -2.15 -11.60
CA GLU A 42 -7.46 -3.06 -12.75
C GLU A 42 -8.27 -4.34 -12.52
N HIS A 43 -8.56 -4.67 -11.28
CA HIS A 43 -9.31 -5.85 -10.85
C HIS A 43 -10.69 -5.48 -10.28
N LYS A 44 -11.22 -4.31 -10.62
CA LYS A 44 -12.44 -3.77 -10.03
C LYS A 44 -13.68 -4.67 -10.13
N ASN A 45 -13.70 -5.56 -11.12
CA ASN A 45 -14.82 -6.50 -11.33
C ASN A 45 -14.62 -7.83 -10.60
N GLU A 46 -13.46 -8.03 -9.95
CA GLU A 46 -13.10 -9.30 -9.31
C GLU A 46 -12.30 -9.09 -8.02
N ILE A 47 -12.55 -7.98 -7.32
CA ILE A 47 -11.84 -7.63 -6.08
C ILE A 47 -11.91 -8.75 -5.06
N ALA A 48 -13.02 -9.48 -5.01
CA ALA A 48 -13.23 -10.60 -4.08
C ALA A 48 -12.19 -11.73 -4.24
N THR A 49 -11.52 -11.82 -5.39
CA THR A 49 -10.52 -12.85 -5.63
C THR A 49 -9.11 -12.43 -5.16
N LEU A 50 -8.87 -11.15 -4.94
CA LEU A 50 -7.55 -10.66 -4.55
C LEU A 50 -7.05 -11.22 -3.20
N PRO A 51 -7.87 -11.41 -2.17
CA PRO A 51 -7.38 -12.01 -0.93
C PRO A 51 -6.79 -13.40 -1.09
N LEU A 52 -7.15 -14.13 -2.14
CA LEU A 52 -6.58 -15.47 -2.42
C LEU A 52 -5.08 -15.39 -2.76
N THR A 53 -4.61 -14.24 -3.23
CA THR A 53 -3.19 -14.04 -3.57
C THR A 53 -2.29 -13.96 -2.34
N PHE A 54 -2.84 -13.82 -1.13
CA PHE A 54 -2.05 -13.75 0.10
C PHE A 54 -1.28 -15.04 0.40
N LYS A 55 -1.71 -16.17 -0.14
CA LYS A 55 -1.10 -17.49 0.13
C LYS A 55 0.40 -17.51 -0.11
N GLU A 56 0.87 -16.82 -1.12
CA GLU A 56 2.25 -16.84 -1.55
C GLU A 56 3.09 -15.69 -0.99
N ALA A 57 2.47 -14.77 -0.26
CA ALA A 57 3.15 -13.59 0.24
C ALA A 57 3.71 -13.82 1.65
N ASP A 58 4.95 -13.39 1.86
CA ASP A 58 5.57 -13.34 3.20
C ASP A 58 5.24 -12.05 3.92
N GLY A 59 4.96 -10.99 3.18
CA GLY A 59 4.56 -9.70 3.71
C GLY A 59 3.71 -8.94 2.71
N ILE A 60 3.03 -7.89 3.18
CA ILE A 60 2.08 -7.12 2.39
C ILE A 60 2.34 -5.63 2.55
N ILE A 61 2.21 -4.90 1.45
CA ILE A 61 2.14 -3.45 1.44
C ILE A 61 0.75 -3.06 0.98
N LEU A 62 0.05 -2.27 1.79
CA LEU A 62 -1.20 -1.62 1.40
C LEU A 62 -0.89 -0.16 1.11
N ALA A 63 -1.11 0.25 -0.12
CA ALA A 63 -0.79 1.59 -0.56
C ALA A 63 -2.02 2.28 -1.17
N THR A 64 -2.19 3.55 -0.87
CA THR A 64 -3.28 4.34 -1.43
C THR A 64 -2.94 5.81 -1.49
N THR A 65 -3.67 6.52 -2.33
CA THR A 65 -3.67 7.98 -2.37
C THR A 65 -4.97 8.47 -1.71
N ILE A 66 -4.88 9.47 -0.85
CA ILE A 66 -6.06 10.00 -0.18
C ILE A 66 -7.01 10.63 -1.19
N GLU A 67 -8.27 10.23 -1.12
CA GLU A 67 -9.38 10.74 -1.92
C GLU A 67 -10.52 11.08 -0.97
N TRP A 68 -11.04 12.32 -1.08
CA TRP A 68 -12.14 12.76 -0.21
C TRP A 68 -11.86 12.49 1.28
N LEU A 69 -10.63 12.79 1.73
CA LEU A 69 -10.16 12.62 3.11
C LEU A 69 -10.06 11.16 3.58
N GLY A 70 -10.22 10.20 2.68
CA GLY A 70 -10.21 8.77 3.02
C GLY A 70 -9.28 7.95 2.12
N ILE A 71 -9.24 6.67 2.40
CA ILE A 71 -8.36 5.71 1.71
C ILE A 71 -8.84 5.31 0.31
N GLY A 72 -9.99 5.82 -0.13
CA GLY A 72 -10.53 5.52 -1.44
C GLY A 72 -11.46 4.31 -1.47
N GLY A 73 -12.39 4.31 -2.44
CA GLY A 73 -13.40 3.27 -2.55
C GLY A 73 -12.85 1.90 -2.90
N TYR A 74 -11.85 1.83 -3.77
CA TYR A 74 -11.24 0.55 -4.14
C TYR A 74 -10.52 -0.11 -2.96
N MET A 75 -9.80 0.67 -2.16
CA MET A 75 -9.15 0.13 -0.97
C MET A 75 -10.18 -0.35 0.06
N GLN A 76 -11.27 0.38 0.24
CA GLN A 76 -12.34 -0.03 1.14
C GLN A 76 -12.99 -1.34 0.67
N GLN A 77 -13.26 -1.47 -0.62
CA GLN A 77 -13.80 -2.71 -1.19
C GLN A 77 -12.82 -3.88 -1.01
N PHE A 78 -11.54 -3.63 -1.17
CA PHE A 78 -10.51 -4.65 -0.96
C PHE A 78 -10.45 -5.10 0.49
N LEU A 79 -10.51 -4.17 1.45
CA LEU A 79 -10.53 -4.52 2.87
C LEU A 79 -11.79 -5.32 3.24
N ASP A 80 -12.92 -4.95 2.67
CA ASP A 80 -14.16 -5.71 2.85
C ASP A 80 -14.05 -7.12 2.28
N ALA A 81 -13.44 -7.26 1.11
CA ALA A 81 -13.16 -8.57 0.52
C ALA A 81 -12.23 -9.41 1.40
N CYS A 82 -11.22 -8.79 2.02
CA CYS A 82 -10.35 -9.48 2.96
C CYS A 82 -11.12 -9.99 4.18
N TRP A 83 -12.05 -9.20 4.68
CA TRP A 83 -12.91 -9.60 5.80
C TRP A 83 -13.80 -10.79 5.45
N LEU A 84 -14.41 -10.76 4.26
CA LEU A 84 -15.37 -11.78 3.83
C LEU A 84 -14.71 -13.07 3.32
N TYR A 85 -13.58 -12.95 2.61
CA TYR A 85 -13.00 -14.06 1.85
C TYR A 85 -11.53 -14.34 2.19
N GLY A 86 -10.91 -13.54 3.04
CA GLY A 86 -9.51 -13.72 3.40
C GLY A 86 -9.31 -14.95 4.31
N ASP A 87 -8.13 -15.58 4.17
CA ASP A 87 -7.69 -16.63 5.08
C ASP A 87 -7.22 -16.00 6.38
N LYS A 88 -8.02 -16.14 7.42
CA LYS A 88 -7.76 -15.50 8.72
C LYS A 88 -6.47 -15.99 9.38
N GLU A 89 -6.16 -17.26 9.21
CA GLU A 89 -4.92 -17.82 9.75
C GLU A 89 -3.71 -17.20 9.07
N LYS A 90 -3.73 -17.14 7.73
CA LYS A 90 -2.64 -16.50 6.96
C LYS A 90 -2.46 -15.03 7.32
N ILE A 91 -3.56 -14.29 7.42
CA ILE A 91 -3.53 -12.86 7.80
C ILE A 91 -2.92 -12.68 9.18
N SER A 92 -3.25 -13.56 10.14
CA SER A 92 -2.76 -13.47 11.52
C SER A 92 -1.24 -13.59 11.65
N HIS A 93 -0.57 -14.14 10.64
CA HIS A 93 0.88 -14.29 10.60
C HIS A 93 1.55 -13.37 9.59
N THR A 94 0.82 -12.41 9.03
CA THR A 94 1.32 -11.56 7.95
C THR A 94 1.50 -10.11 8.42
N TYR A 95 2.72 -9.60 8.27
CA TYR A 95 3.01 -8.19 8.50
C TYR A 95 2.54 -7.35 7.31
N MET A 96 2.02 -6.17 7.62
CA MET A 96 1.59 -5.21 6.62
C MET A 96 2.19 -3.84 6.89
N GLN A 97 2.80 -3.25 5.87
CA GLN A 97 3.28 -1.87 5.89
C GLN A 97 2.35 -0.99 5.07
N PRO A 98 1.76 0.07 5.67
CA PRO A 98 0.96 1.02 4.91
C PRO A 98 1.82 2.09 4.24
N ILE A 99 1.41 2.50 3.03
CA ILE A 99 1.98 3.64 2.31
C ILE A 99 0.84 4.53 1.86
N VAL A 100 0.78 5.75 2.39
CA VAL A 100 -0.33 6.65 2.13
C VAL A 100 0.20 8.04 1.78
N MET A 101 -0.10 8.49 0.58
CA MET A 101 0.29 9.83 0.13
C MET A 101 -0.96 10.67 -0.11
N SER A 102 -0.82 11.99 0.03
CA SER A 102 -1.88 12.93 -0.29
C SER A 102 -1.34 14.12 -1.07
N THR A 103 -2.22 14.78 -1.80
CA THR A 103 -1.93 16.07 -2.45
C THR A 103 -2.59 17.24 -1.72
N ALA A 104 -3.30 16.96 -0.65
CA ALA A 104 -3.93 17.95 0.21
C ALA A 104 -3.63 17.68 1.68
N TYR A 105 -4.39 16.80 2.31
CA TYR A 105 -4.14 16.34 3.67
C TYR A 105 -4.92 15.05 3.94
N GLY A 106 -4.69 14.45 5.11
CA GLY A 106 -5.36 13.20 5.49
C GLY A 106 -4.48 11.96 5.45
N GLU A 107 -3.21 12.10 5.05
CA GLU A 107 -2.28 10.99 4.90
C GLU A 107 -2.00 10.25 6.21
N ARG A 108 -1.92 10.95 7.33
CA ARG A 108 -1.70 10.31 8.63
C ARG A 108 -2.92 9.53 9.09
N GLU A 109 -4.10 10.09 8.90
CA GLU A 109 -5.37 9.43 9.21
C GLU A 109 -5.57 8.21 8.31
N GLY A 110 -5.18 8.30 7.03
CA GLY A 110 -5.21 7.19 6.10
C GLY A 110 -4.27 6.06 6.48
N GLU A 111 -3.04 6.39 6.87
CA GLU A 111 -2.09 5.39 7.39
C GLU A 111 -2.66 4.67 8.61
N LEU A 112 -3.19 5.43 9.56
CA LEU A 112 -3.79 4.85 10.76
C LEU A 112 -5.01 3.98 10.43
N THR A 113 -5.83 4.41 9.48
CA THR A 113 -6.98 3.63 9.02
C THR A 113 -6.55 2.26 8.49
N LEU A 114 -5.50 2.22 7.65
CA LEU A 114 -4.98 0.97 7.12
C LEU A 114 -4.39 0.08 8.21
N MET A 115 -3.64 0.66 9.14
CA MET A 115 -3.07 -0.09 10.27
C MET A 115 -4.17 -0.70 11.13
N ASN A 116 -5.17 0.09 11.49
CA ASN A 116 -6.29 -0.37 12.30
C ASN A 116 -7.13 -1.42 11.56
N ALA A 117 -7.36 -1.23 10.27
CA ALA A 117 -8.09 -2.22 9.45
C ALA A 117 -7.37 -3.57 9.42
N TRP A 118 -6.05 -3.55 9.21
CA TRP A 118 -5.26 -4.78 9.20
C TRP A 118 -5.29 -5.49 10.56
N GLU A 119 -5.22 -4.72 11.64
CA GLU A 119 -5.35 -5.24 12.99
C GLU A 119 -6.74 -5.84 13.25
N ILE A 120 -7.81 -5.18 12.77
CA ILE A 120 -9.18 -5.72 12.85
C ILE A 120 -9.29 -7.06 12.10
N LEU A 121 -8.61 -7.17 10.96
CA LEU A 121 -8.56 -8.43 10.20
C LEU A 121 -7.74 -9.52 10.92
N GLY A 122 -7.05 -9.18 11.99
CA GLY A 122 -6.22 -10.10 12.76
C GLY A 122 -4.74 -10.10 12.39
N GLY A 123 -4.32 -9.22 11.49
CA GLY A 123 -2.95 -9.15 11.00
C GLY A 123 -2.02 -8.33 11.89
N LEU A 124 -0.76 -8.23 11.47
CA LEU A 124 0.31 -7.55 12.20
C LEU A 124 0.70 -6.26 11.48
N PRO A 125 0.17 -5.09 11.88
CA PRO A 125 0.56 -3.84 11.24
C PRO A 125 1.96 -3.41 11.69
N CYS A 126 2.71 -2.80 10.77
CA CYS A 126 3.97 -2.14 11.11
C CYS A 126 3.96 -0.70 10.60
N ALA A 127 4.85 0.12 11.16
CA ALA A 127 4.95 1.51 10.80
C ALA A 127 5.29 1.66 9.31
N GLY A 128 4.53 2.47 8.62
CA GLY A 128 4.69 2.68 7.19
C GLY A 128 5.26 4.03 6.83
N LEU A 129 4.83 4.52 5.69
CA LEU A 129 5.20 5.82 5.16
C LEU A 129 3.94 6.59 4.80
N CYS A 130 3.84 7.82 5.28
CA CYS A 130 2.81 8.74 4.81
C CYS A 130 3.44 10.09 4.47
N GLY A 131 2.85 10.81 3.54
CA GLY A 131 3.38 12.08 3.12
C GLY A 131 2.41 12.90 2.30
N TYR A 132 2.68 14.21 2.29
CA TYR A 132 1.95 15.19 1.52
C TYR A 132 2.85 15.68 0.38
N VAL A 133 2.32 15.71 -0.83
CA VAL A 133 3.05 16.14 -2.01
C VAL A 133 2.22 17.18 -2.77
N GLU A 134 2.66 18.43 -2.73
CA GLU A 134 2.02 19.53 -3.47
C GLU A 134 2.49 19.55 -4.93
N ASP A 135 3.80 19.41 -5.15
CA ASP A 135 4.43 19.41 -6.46
C ASP A 135 5.22 18.10 -6.65
N LEU A 136 4.73 17.24 -7.53
CA LEU A 136 5.36 15.94 -7.78
C LEU A 136 6.75 16.06 -8.40
N VAL A 137 7.00 17.07 -9.24
CA VAL A 137 8.31 17.28 -9.86
C VAL A 137 9.33 17.65 -8.80
N GLU A 138 9.00 18.58 -7.91
CA GLU A 138 9.86 18.97 -6.79
C GLU A 138 10.12 17.78 -5.86
N PHE A 139 9.08 17.02 -5.56
CA PHE A 139 9.18 15.82 -4.72
C PHE A 139 10.17 14.81 -5.31
N LYS A 140 10.07 14.53 -6.61
CA LYS A 140 10.98 13.60 -7.29
C LYS A 140 12.43 14.06 -7.28
N GLN A 141 12.67 15.36 -7.29
CA GLN A 141 14.01 15.93 -7.28
C GLN A 141 14.62 16.06 -5.88
N ASN A 142 13.81 15.93 -4.84
CA ASN A 142 14.28 16.09 -3.47
C ASN A 142 14.97 14.81 -2.98
N LYS A 143 16.27 14.90 -2.77
CA LYS A 143 17.10 13.76 -2.32
C LYS A 143 16.74 13.27 -0.93
N ASP A 144 16.28 14.15 -0.05
CA ASP A 144 15.90 13.75 1.32
C ASP A 144 14.69 12.83 1.31
N TYR A 145 13.69 13.11 0.48
CA TYR A 145 12.54 12.24 0.31
C TYR A 145 12.95 10.89 -0.29
N THR A 146 13.84 10.90 -1.27
CA THR A 146 14.36 9.66 -1.86
C THR A 146 15.04 8.79 -0.80
N LEU A 147 15.88 9.38 0.04
CA LEU A 147 16.54 8.66 1.13
C LEU A 147 15.56 8.08 2.14
N ILE A 148 14.51 8.82 2.49
CA ILE A 148 13.47 8.33 3.40
C ILE A 148 12.76 7.12 2.81
N ILE A 149 12.42 7.17 1.53
CA ILE A 149 11.75 6.07 0.83
C ILE A 149 12.64 4.83 0.80
N GLU A 150 13.91 5.00 0.43
CA GLU A 150 14.88 3.91 0.38
C GLU A 150 15.05 3.26 1.75
N LYS A 151 15.18 4.06 2.78
CA LYS A 151 15.33 3.57 4.16
C LYS A 151 14.12 2.80 4.64
N LYS A 152 12.91 3.22 4.24
CA LYS A 152 11.69 2.47 4.59
C LYS A 152 11.59 1.13 3.84
N ALA A 153 12.13 1.06 2.63
CA ALA A 153 12.16 -0.18 1.86
C ALA A 153 13.12 -1.21 2.47
N GLU A 154 14.24 -0.75 3.00
CA GLU A 154 15.21 -1.61 3.69
C GLU A 154 14.64 -2.22 4.98
#